data_6aef00ecadaedba00da026b86b58a797
#
_entry.id   6aef00ecadaedba00da026b86b58a797
#
_cell.length_a   1.000
_cell.length_b   1.000
_cell.length_c   1.000
_cell.angle_alpha   90.00
_cell.angle_beta   90.00
_cell.angle_gamma   90.00
#
_symmetry.space_group_name_H-M   'P 1'
#
loop_
_entity.id
_entity.type
_entity.pdbx_description
1 polymer ?
#
loop_
_entity_poly.entity_id
_entity_poly.type
_entity_poly.pdbx_seq_one_letter_code
_entity_poly.pdbx_strand_id
1 'polypeptide(L)'
;MIRIGFVGDIALTHSYDALYQAKGPDYPFELVRGPLARHDVLVGNLEAPFCLGGETYPLKVSLRAHPGYAAGIGRAGFTALSLANNHILDYREQAFYHTIGLLDSQGIMHCGAGVCLEDAYRPAVIEKKGISIGILARCDVPIDSPFYASETSRGIAPLDLDQLAGAIKSLKGSVHVVAVYLHWGKEDWRYPSPEQVRAARAIIDTGADLVVGHHPHVLQGVERYHGGYIAYSLGNFLFSDLDWRWVSGEGKVIHSKLRPGRARRQSAIFSADVSESGVQAVTLTGCRMDHTLRAQVVSGRRLFGARMRALSEPIAMNRYDDFWRLYDAVMTEWGRLKYQGRRVWKIHKIVPQLARKAREIASAPGMSGGETAGAAVKRSEPGNNHKARSGTTGEQACTASMDREDRAVRREQGTDPPGRSVRTQTTGGRSRKKKKKAAAT
;
A
#
# COMPACT_ATOMS: atom_id res chain seq x y z
N MET A 1 -8.92 -24.01 12.12
CA MET A 1 -7.64 -23.35 11.76
C MET A 1 -7.68 -22.89 10.32
N ILE A 2 -7.22 -21.68 10.04
CA ILE A 2 -7.06 -21.11 8.71
C ILE A 2 -5.64 -20.62 8.51
N ARG A 3 -5.25 -20.41 7.25
CA ARG A 3 -3.98 -19.80 6.89
C ARG A 3 -4.20 -18.47 6.21
N ILE A 4 -3.60 -17.40 6.75
CA ILE A 4 -3.62 -16.06 6.18
C ILE A 4 -2.28 -15.79 5.52
N GLY A 5 -2.29 -15.23 4.31
CA GLY A 5 -1.09 -14.77 3.61
C GLY A 5 -1.11 -13.27 3.43
N PHE A 6 0.03 -12.64 3.68
CA PHE A 6 0.27 -11.23 3.40
C PHE A 6 1.41 -11.10 2.41
N VAL A 7 1.24 -10.30 1.36
CA VAL A 7 2.27 -10.03 0.36
C VAL A 7 2.67 -8.56 0.35
N GLY A 8 3.80 -8.24 -0.27
CA GLY A 8 4.29 -6.88 -0.42
C GLY A 8 3.51 -6.04 -1.44
N ASP A 9 4.13 -4.95 -1.90
CA ASP A 9 3.51 -3.95 -2.77
C ASP A 9 3.16 -4.52 -4.15
N ILE A 10 1.93 -4.20 -4.60
CA ILE A 10 1.37 -4.58 -5.89
C ILE A 10 1.10 -3.31 -6.69
N ALA A 11 1.96 -3.03 -7.69
CA ALA A 11 1.82 -1.94 -8.63
C ALA A 11 2.05 -2.45 -10.06
N LEU A 12 0.97 -2.90 -10.69
CA LEU A 12 0.97 -3.47 -12.05
C LEU A 12 0.97 -2.35 -13.11
N THR A 13 2.02 -1.52 -13.11
CA THR A 13 2.13 -0.27 -13.84
C THR A 13 3.00 -0.38 -15.11
N HIS A 14 2.96 0.62 -15.96
CA HIS A 14 3.85 0.79 -17.14
C HIS A 14 4.07 -0.47 -17.98
N SER A 15 5.16 -1.21 -17.74
CA SER A 15 5.49 -2.42 -18.50
C SER A 15 4.41 -3.50 -18.43
N TYR A 16 3.58 -3.48 -17.39
CA TYR A 16 2.44 -4.38 -17.27
C TYR A 16 1.30 -4.07 -18.26
N ASP A 17 1.19 -2.85 -18.80
CA ASP A 17 0.19 -2.56 -19.83
C ASP A 17 0.42 -3.41 -21.08
N ALA A 18 1.67 -3.46 -21.55
CA ALA A 18 2.02 -4.31 -22.69
C ALA A 18 1.86 -5.81 -22.40
N LEU A 19 2.19 -6.22 -21.17
CA LEU A 19 2.00 -7.61 -20.72
C LEU A 19 0.52 -7.98 -20.61
N TYR A 20 -0.34 -7.05 -20.17
CA TYR A 20 -1.79 -7.27 -20.13
C TYR A 20 -2.31 -7.58 -21.54
N GLN A 21 -1.95 -6.78 -22.54
CA GLN A 21 -2.38 -6.96 -23.91
C GLN A 21 -1.85 -8.27 -24.51
N ALA A 22 -0.63 -8.65 -24.20
CA ALA A 22 0.04 -9.82 -24.81
C ALA A 22 -0.28 -11.14 -24.09
N LYS A 23 -0.52 -11.12 -22.77
CA LYS A 23 -0.54 -12.31 -21.91
C LYS A 23 -1.78 -12.39 -21.01
N GLY A 24 -2.54 -11.30 -20.90
CA GLY A 24 -3.71 -11.22 -20.02
C GLY A 24 -3.38 -10.98 -18.55
N PRO A 25 -4.44 -10.85 -17.73
CA PRO A 25 -4.34 -10.40 -16.33
C PRO A 25 -3.75 -11.43 -15.37
N ASP A 26 -3.70 -12.70 -15.71
CA ASP A 26 -3.20 -13.77 -14.83
C ASP A 26 -1.68 -13.91 -14.85
N TYR A 27 -1.05 -13.42 -15.92
CA TYR A 27 0.36 -13.59 -16.19
C TYR A 27 1.30 -13.21 -15.03
N PRO A 28 1.10 -12.09 -14.31
CA PRO A 28 1.99 -11.73 -13.20
C PRO A 28 2.01 -12.76 -12.07
N PHE A 29 0.94 -13.55 -11.92
CA PHE A 29 0.71 -14.49 -10.82
C PHE A 29 1.00 -15.96 -11.18
N GLU A 30 1.25 -16.29 -12.45
CA GLU A 30 1.36 -17.67 -12.93
C GLU A 30 2.30 -18.55 -12.09
N LEU A 31 3.48 -18.05 -11.73
CA LEU A 31 4.50 -18.83 -11.03
C LEU A 31 4.29 -18.90 -9.51
N VAL A 32 3.36 -18.10 -8.95
CA VAL A 32 3.02 -18.09 -7.51
C VAL A 32 1.61 -18.57 -7.22
N ARG A 33 0.80 -18.89 -8.22
CA ARG A 33 -0.59 -19.35 -8.05
C ARG A 33 -0.70 -20.49 -7.03
N GLY A 34 0.11 -21.52 -7.14
CA GLY A 34 0.11 -22.63 -6.19
C GLY A 34 0.47 -22.23 -4.75
N PRO A 35 1.57 -21.49 -4.51
CA PRO A 35 1.87 -20.92 -3.21
C PRO A 35 0.76 -20.01 -2.64
N LEU A 36 0.14 -19.13 -3.45
CA LEU A 36 -0.95 -18.25 -3.00
C LEU A 36 -2.21 -19.05 -2.62
N ALA A 37 -2.57 -20.05 -3.42
CA ALA A 37 -3.75 -20.91 -3.20
C ALA A 37 -3.69 -21.74 -1.89
N ARG A 38 -2.58 -21.73 -1.17
CA ARG A 38 -2.46 -22.38 0.15
C ARG A 38 -3.03 -21.54 1.29
N HIS A 39 -3.49 -20.32 1.00
CA HIS A 39 -4.04 -19.39 1.99
C HIS A 39 -5.56 -19.33 1.87
N ASP A 40 -6.24 -19.39 3.00
CA ASP A 40 -7.69 -19.20 3.10
C ASP A 40 -8.09 -17.73 2.95
N VAL A 41 -7.18 -16.83 3.38
CA VAL A 41 -7.27 -15.38 3.26
C VAL A 41 -5.95 -14.85 2.72
N LEU A 42 -6.00 -14.03 1.69
CA LEU A 42 -4.81 -13.42 1.08
C LEU A 42 -4.98 -11.91 1.03
N VAL A 43 -3.98 -11.19 1.55
CA VAL A 43 -4.00 -9.72 1.69
C VAL A 43 -2.78 -9.12 1.00
N GLY A 44 -2.96 -7.98 0.32
CA GLY A 44 -1.88 -7.22 -0.33
C GLY A 44 -2.05 -5.71 -0.17
N ASN A 45 -1.05 -4.94 -0.61
CA ASN A 45 -1.12 -3.49 -0.75
C ASN A 45 -1.26 -3.15 -2.24
N LEU A 46 -2.41 -2.59 -2.67
CA LEU A 46 -2.61 -2.12 -4.05
C LEU A 46 -2.09 -0.70 -4.17
N GLU A 47 -0.88 -0.57 -4.70
CA GLU A 47 -0.15 0.71 -4.75
C GLU A 47 -0.27 1.41 -6.11
N ALA A 48 -1.41 1.26 -6.76
CA ALA A 48 -1.75 1.98 -7.98
C ALA A 48 -3.27 1.93 -8.20
N PRO A 49 -3.93 3.05 -8.58
CA PRO A 49 -5.34 3.01 -8.96
C PRO A 49 -5.51 2.29 -10.30
N PHE A 50 -6.69 1.70 -10.50
CA PHE A 50 -7.09 1.12 -11.77
C PHE A 50 -7.67 2.19 -12.70
N CYS A 51 -6.92 2.54 -13.75
CA CYS A 51 -7.43 3.40 -14.82
C CYS A 51 -6.61 3.22 -16.11
N LEU A 52 -7.14 3.68 -17.22
CA LEU A 52 -6.44 3.69 -18.51
C LEU A 52 -5.63 4.98 -18.72
N GLY A 53 -5.88 6.00 -17.94
CA GLY A 53 -5.27 7.32 -17.99
C GLY A 53 -6.11 8.31 -17.21
N GLY A 54 -5.87 9.60 -17.39
CA GLY A 54 -6.59 10.67 -16.72
C GLY A 54 -5.66 11.78 -16.24
N GLU A 55 -6.22 12.72 -15.48
CA GLU A 55 -5.49 13.83 -14.88
C GLU A 55 -4.66 13.36 -13.69
N THR A 56 -3.42 13.83 -13.59
CA THR A 56 -2.49 13.54 -12.50
C THR A 56 -2.13 14.80 -11.72
N TYR A 57 -1.45 14.64 -10.60
CA TYR A 57 -0.88 15.76 -9.85
C TYR A 57 0.46 16.19 -10.45
N PRO A 58 0.70 17.51 -10.60
CA PRO A 58 1.99 18.02 -11.07
C PRO A 58 3.13 17.56 -10.16
N LEU A 59 4.30 17.36 -10.74
CA LEU A 59 5.55 17.06 -10.04
C LEU A 59 5.55 15.75 -9.20
N LYS A 60 4.49 14.94 -9.28
CA LYS A 60 4.40 13.65 -8.61
C LYS A 60 4.63 12.51 -9.60
N VAL A 61 5.38 11.49 -9.20
CA VAL A 61 5.41 10.20 -9.91
C VAL A 61 4.03 9.57 -9.77
N SER A 62 3.34 9.40 -10.89
CA SER A 62 1.98 8.88 -10.90
C SER A 62 1.95 7.44 -11.39
N LEU A 63 1.40 6.56 -10.60
CA LEU A 63 1.23 5.14 -10.87
C LEU A 63 -0.21 4.85 -11.27
N ARG A 64 -0.41 3.97 -12.24
CA ARG A 64 -1.71 3.39 -12.58
C ARG A 64 -1.57 1.95 -13.04
N ALA A 65 -2.59 1.15 -12.83
CA ALA A 65 -2.68 -0.21 -13.32
C ALA A 65 -3.83 -0.34 -14.32
N HIS A 66 -3.66 -1.20 -15.34
CA HIS A 66 -4.75 -1.49 -16.28
C HIS A 66 -5.94 -2.13 -15.53
N PRO A 67 -7.19 -1.64 -15.72
CA PRO A 67 -8.37 -2.10 -14.96
C PRO A 67 -8.60 -3.61 -15.01
N GLY A 68 -8.30 -4.24 -16.11
CA GLY A 68 -8.44 -5.69 -16.25
C GLY A 68 -7.60 -6.54 -15.30
N TYR A 69 -6.59 -5.95 -14.64
CA TYR A 69 -5.81 -6.65 -13.61
C TYR A 69 -6.61 -6.90 -12.33
N ALA A 70 -7.70 -6.17 -12.08
CA ALA A 70 -8.59 -6.46 -10.95
C ALA A 70 -9.07 -7.92 -10.98
N ALA A 71 -9.49 -8.41 -12.16
CA ALA A 71 -9.89 -9.80 -12.34
C ALA A 71 -8.74 -10.80 -12.12
N GLY A 72 -7.51 -10.44 -12.55
CA GLY A 72 -6.32 -11.27 -12.32
C GLY A 72 -5.98 -11.39 -10.83
N ILE A 73 -6.07 -10.29 -10.09
CA ILE A 73 -5.89 -10.25 -8.63
C ILE A 73 -6.95 -11.11 -7.93
N GLY A 74 -8.23 -11.00 -8.33
CA GLY A 74 -9.31 -11.85 -7.80
C GLY A 74 -9.04 -13.34 -8.04
N ARG A 75 -8.66 -13.73 -9.26
CA ARG A 75 -8.34 -15.13 -9.59
C ARG A 75 -7.02 -15.62 -8.94
N ALA A 76 -6.13 -14.73 -8.55
CA ALA A 76 -4.95 -15.08 -7.76
C ALA A 76 -5.30 -15.39 -6.29
N GLY A 77 -6.55 -15.14 -5.85
CA GLY A 77 -7.10 -15.48 -4.55
C GLY A 77 -7.02 -14.36 -3.52
N PHE A 78 -6.76 -13.12 -3.92
CA PHE A 78 -6.79 -11.99 -2.99
C PHE A 78 -8.20 -11.77 -2.46
N THR A 79 -8.32 -11.74 -1.14
CA THR A 79 -9.58 -11.52 -0.42
C THR A 79 -9.72 -10.10 0.09
N ALA A 80 -8.59 -9.43 0.36
CA ALA A 80 -8.59 -8.03 0.76
C ALA A 80 -7.34 -7.29 0.24
N LEU A 81 -7.48 -5.98 0.03
CA LEU A 81 -6.38 -5.09 -0.36
C LEU A 81 -6.36 -3.84 0.52
N SER A 82 -5.17 -3.48 1.00
CA SER A 82 -4.92 -2.15 1.55
C SER A 82 -4.86 -1.14 0.42
N LEU A 83 -5.56 -0.03 0.59
CA LEU A 83 -5.50 1.16 -0.25
C LEU A 83 -4.85 2.35 0.47
N ALA A 84 -4.40 2.16 1.74
CA ALA A 84 -3.71 3.19 2.51
C ALA A 84 -2.28 3.37 2.01
N ASN A 85 -2.10 4.04 0.88
CA ASN A 85 -0.77 4.33 0.32
C ASN A 85 -0.75 5.65 -0.45
N ASN A 86 0.44 6.13 -0.74
CA ASN A 86 0.66 7.42 -1.37
C ASN A 86 0.36 7.47 -2.88
N HIS A 87 -0.08 6.36 -3.49
CA HIS A 87 -0.31 6.27 -4.94
C HIS A 87 -1.76 6.03 -5.36
N ILE A 88 -2.66 5.61 -4.44
CA ILE A 88 -4.04 5.26 -4.79
C ILE A 88 -4.85 6.42 -5.40
N LEU A 89 -4.47 7.66 -5.13
CA LEU A 89 -5.11 8.88 -5.64
C LEU A 89 -4.33 9.55 -6.78
N ASP A 90 -3.34 8.91 -7.38
CA ASP A 90 -2.47 9.50 -8.40
C ASP A 90 -3.21 10.03 -9.62
N TYR A 91 -4.34 9.43 -9.97
CA TYR A 91 -5.21 9.80 -11.08
C TYR A 91 -6.56 10.37 -10.61
N ARG A 92 -6.53 11.15 -9.52
CA ARG A 92 -7.68 11.88 -8.97
C ARG A 92 -8.84 10.99 -8.51
N GLU A 93 -9.97 11.62 -8.25
CA GLU A 93 -11.17 10.98 -7.71
C GLU A 93 -11.73 9.90 -8.63
N GLN A 94 -11.80 10.17 -9.92
CA GLN A 94 -12.42 9.26 -10.88
C GLN A 94 -11.72 7.90 -10.89
N ALA A 95 -10.38 7.88 -10.90
CA ALA A 95 -9.63 6.63 -10.85
C ALA A 95 -9.77 5.93 -9.49
N PHE A 96 -9.87 6.70 -8.41
CA PHE A 96 -10.06 6.19 -7.06
C PHE A 96 -11.40 5.45 -6.93
N TYR A 97 -12.51 6.09 -7.29
CA TYR A 97 -13.84 5.46 -7.23
C TYR A 97 -13.96 4.28 -8.20
N HIS A 98 -13.39 4.41 -9.40
CA HIS A 98 -13.34 3.28 -10.33
C HIS A 98 -12.57 2.09 -9.75
N THR A 99 -11.49 2.33 -9.02
CA THR A 99 -10.73 1.27 -8.34
C THR A 99 -11.58 0.56 -7.29
N ILE A 100 -12.26 1.32 -6.42
CA ILE A 100 -13.17 0.75 -5.41
C ILE A 100 -14.25 -0.10 -6.08
N GLY A 101 -14.96 0.45 -7.06
CA GLY A 101 -16.03 -0.29 -7.77
C GLY A 101 -15.54 -1.56 -8.48
N LEU A 102 -14.31 -1.55 -9.00
CA LEU A 102 -13.70 -2.77 -9.57
C LEU A 102 -13.39 -3.82 -8.51
N LEU A 103 -12.85 -3.43 -7.35
CA LEU A 103 -12.59 -4.36 -6.24
C LEU A 103 -13.88 -4.98 -5.74
N ASP A 104 -14.93 -4.16 -5.54
CA ASP A 104 -16.25 -4.61 -5.12
C ASP A 104 -16.84 -5.61 -6.13
N SER A 105 -16.72 -5.32 -7.44
CA SER A 105 -17.19 -6.21 -8.52
C SER A 105 -16.50 -7.57 -8.54
N GLN A 106 -15.27 -7.64 -8.02
CA GLN A 106 -14.49 -8.89 -7.88
C GLN A 106 -14.69 -9.56 -6.50
N GLY A 107 -15.49 -8.97 -5.60
CA GLY A 107 -15.65 -9.46 -4.23
C GLY A 107 -14.39 -9.35 -3.39
N ILE A 108 -13.50 -8.40 -3.72
CA ILE A 108 -12.26 -8.13 -2.99
C ILE A 108 -12.55 -7.00 -2.00
N MET A 109 -12.46 -7.29 -0.70
CA MET A 109 -12.58 -6.27 0.34
C MET A 109 -11.41 -5.28 0.28
N HIS A 110 -11.65 -4.06 0.73
CA HIS A 110 -10.59 -3.06 0.82
C HIS A 110 -10.69 -2.26 2.12
N CYS A 111 -9.59 -1.67 2.54
CA CYS A 111 -9.52 -0.81 3.73
C CYS A 111 -8.41 0.23 3.58
N GLY A 112 -8.45 1.25 4.43
CA GLY A 112 -7.40 2.26 4.50
C GLY A 112 -7.54 3.42 3.51
N ALA A 113 -8.63 3.47 2.75
CA ALA A 113 -9.05 4.62 1.98
C ALA A 113 -10.58 4.61 1.84
N GLY A 114 -11.18 5.78 1.68
CA GLY A 114 -12.63 5.90 1.64
C GLY A 114 -13.11 7.27 1.15
N VAL A 115 -14.42 7.43 1.08
CA VAL A 115 -15.09 8.66 0.62
C VAL A 115 -15.08 9.77 1.69
N CYS A 116 -14.79 9.42 2.94
CA CYS A 116 -14.58 10.30 4.06
C CYS A 116 -13.62 9.63 5.08
N LEU A 117 -13.22 10.35 6.12
CA LEU A 117 -12.27 9.85 7.14
C LEU A 117 -12.80 8.62 7.88
N GLU A 118 -14.08 8.62 8.24
CA GLU A 118 -14.73 7.47 8.87
C GLU A 118 -14.64 6.22 8.02
N ASP A 119 -14.96 6.35 6.74
CA ASP A 119 -14.88 5.26 5.77
C ASP A 119 -13.43 4.78 5.53
N ALA A 120 -12.49 5.72 5.44
CA ALA A 120 -11.07 5.39 5.30
C ALA A 120 -10.52 4.63 6.53
N TYR A 121 -11.04 4.89 7.72
CA TYR A 121 -10.66 4.21 8.96
C TYR A 121 -11.34 2.86 9.16
N ARG A 122 -12.39 2.56 8.39
CA ARG A 122 -13.15 1.31 8.53
C ARG A 122 -12.26 0.08 8.33
N PRO A 123 -12.32 -0.91 9.25
CA PRO A 123 -11.60 -2.17 9.07
C PRO A 123 -12.23 -3.03 7.96
N ALA A 124 -11.42 -3.83 7.26
CA ALA A 124 -11.92 -4.98 6.56
C ALA A 124 -12.04 -6.15 7.53
N VAL A 125 -13.26 -6.68 7.71
CA VAL A 125 -13.50 -7.84 8.59
C VAL A 125 -13.85 -9.04 7.72
N ILE A 126 -13.03 -10.09 7.81
CA ILE A 126 -13.16 -11.31 7.01
C ILE A 126 -13.47 -12.46 7.95
N GLU A 127 -14.53 -13.20 7.66
CA GLU A 127 -14.84 -14.46 8.32
C GLU A 127 -14.55 -15.63 7.39
N LYS A 128 -13.81 -16.62 7.86
CA LYS A 128 -13.46 -17.83 7.12
C LYS A 128 -13.41 -19.04 8.06
N LYS A 129 -14.22 -20.06 7.78
CA LYS A 129 -14.26 -21.29 8.57
C LYS A 129 -14.46 -21.06 10.08
N GLY A 130 -15.32 -20.09 10.44
CA GLY A 130 -15.60 -19.71 11.82
C GLY A 130 -14.51 -18.87 12.50
N ILE A 131 -13.46 -18.45 11.77
CA ILE A 131 -12.40 -17.57 12.28
C ILE A 131 -12.55 -16.21 11.64
N SER A 132 -12.62 -15.15 12.47
CA SER A 132 -12.75 -13.76 12.06
C SER A 132 -11.43 -13.00 12.20
N ILE A 133 -11.12 -12.17 11.20
CA ILE A 133 -9.90 -11.37 11.11
C ILE A 133 -10.31 -9.94 10.80
N GLY A 134 -9.83 -8.99 11.61
CA GLY A 134 -9.95 -7.57 11.34
C GLY A 134 -8.65 -7.00 10.79
N ILE A 135 -8.73 -6.28 9.68
CA ILE A 135 -7.59 -5.64 9.03
C ILE A 135 -7.77 -4.13 9.09
N LEU A 136 -6.83 -3.43 9.73
CA LEU A 136 -6.75 -1.99 9.79
C LEU A 136 -5.59 -1.51 8.92
N ALA A 137 -5.80 -0.58 8.00
CA ALA A 137 -4.74 -0.05 7.15
C ALA A 137 -4.54 1.45 7.35
N ARG A 138 -3.27 1.90 7.46
CA ARG A 138 -2.87 3.29 7.69
C ARG A 138 -1.65 3.66 6.86
N CYS A 139 -1.54 4.95 6.53
CA CYS A 139 -0.40 5.51 5.81
C CYS A 139 0.30 6.59 6.65
N ASP A 140 1.65 6.51 6.71
CA ASP A 140 2.53 7.48 7.38
C ASP A 140 3.61 8.01 6.41
N VAL A 141 3.30 8.05 5.12
CA VAL A 141 4.20 8.64 4.13
C VAL A 141 3.86 10.11 4.00
N PRO A 142 4.85 11.03 4.14
CA PRO A 142 4.61 12.45 3.92
C PRO A 142 4.12 12.70 2.50
N ILE A 143 2.89 13.13 2.36
CA ILE A 143 2.25 13.51 1.10
C ILE A 143 1.48 14.81 1.29
N ASP A 144 1.33 15.56 0.20
CA ASP A 144 0.58 16.80 0.24
C ASP A 144 -0.91 16.59 0.56
N SER A 145 -1.51 17.61 1.14
CA SER A 145 -2.82 17.66 1.77
C SER A 145 -3.98 16.92 1.07
N PRO A 146 -4.18 16.89 -0.26
CA PRO A 146 -5.43 16.33 -0.80
C PRO A 146 -5.51 14.80 -0.81
N PHE A 147 -4.51 14.10 -0.27
CA PHE A 147 -4.47 12.63 -0.28
C PHE A 147 -5.05 12.00 1.00
N TYR A 148 -4.95 12.68 2.14
CA TYR A 148 -5.54 12.20 3.37
C TYR A 148 -7.04 12.52 3.40
N ALA A 149 -7.83 11.57 3.86
CA ALA A 149 -9.25 11.75 4.07
C ALA A 149 -9.54 12.80 5.15
N SER A 150 -10.63 13.53 5.01
CA SER A 150 -11.21 14.39 6.04
C SER A 150 -12.64 13.97 6.31
N GLU A 151 -13.32 14.66 7.26
CA GLU A 151 -14.74 14.39 7.56
C GLU A 151 -15.62 14.43 6.30
N THR A 152 -15.29 15.29 5.34
CA THR A 152 -16.13 15.57 4.17
C THR A 152 -15.44 15.28 2.84
N SER A 153 -14.21 14.80 2.84
CA SER A 153 -13.47 14.50 1.63
C SER A 153 -12.86 13.11 1.63
N ARG A 154 -12.88 12.50 0.45
CA ARG A 154 -12.25 11.20 0.18
C ARG A 154 -10.76 11.26 0.42
N GLY A 155 -10.16 10.12 0.70
CA GLY A 155 -8.71 10.01 0.84
C GLY A 155 -8.28 8.72 1.50
N ILE A 156 -7.00 8.69 1.86
CA ILE A 156 -6.39 7.59 2.59
C ILE A 156 -6.41 7.85 4.10
N ALA A 157 -6.40 6.78 4.88
CA ALA A 157 -6.37 6.81 6.34
C ALA A 157 -4.96 7.20 6.85
N PRO A 158 -4.79 8.36 7.52
CA PRO A 158 -3.53 8.71 8.13
C PRO A 158 -3.20 7.78 9.31
N LEU A 159 -1.91 7.63 9.62
CA LEU A 159 -1.47 6.96 10.84
C LEU A 159 -1.58 7.94 12.02
N ASP A 160 -2.65 7.79 12.78
CA ASP A 160 -2.84 8.36 14.10
C ASP A 160 -2.83 7.22 15.12
N LEU A 161 -1.83 7.18 15.99
CA LEU A 161 -1.63 6.06 16.92
C LEU A 161 -2.72 6.00 17.99
N ASP A 162 -3.28 7.13 18.43
CA ASP A 162 -4.34 7.15 19.44
C ASP A 162 -5.66 6.65 18.84
N GLN A 163 -6.01 7.12 17.66
CA GLN A 163 -7.16 6.62 16.90
C GLN A 163 -7.03 5.12 16.60
N LEU A 164 -5.84 4.70 16.13
CA LEU A 164 -5.57 3.30 15.81
C LEU A 164 -5.67 2.42 17.06
N ALA A 165 -5.17 2.89 18.20
CA ALA A 165 -5.28 2.17 19.48
C ALA A 165 -6.74 1.96 19.90
N GLY A 166 -7.58 2.97 19.72
CA GLY A 166 -9.03 2.86 19.95
C GLY A 166 -9.68 1.82 19.02
N ALA A 167 -9.33 1.87 17.73
CA ALA A 167 -9.85 0.93 16.72
C ALA A 167 -9.40 -0.53 16.99
N ILE A 168 -8.14 -0.74 17.38
CA ILE A 168 -7.62 -2.08 17.75
C ILE A 168 -8.40 -2.65 18.94
N LYS A 169 -8.57 -1.85 20.02
CA LYS A 169 -9.30 -2.28 21.22
C LYS A 169 -10.75 -2.66 20.93
N SER A 170 -11.42 -1.83 20.13
CA SER A 170 -12.80 -2.10 19.70
C SER A 170 -12.87 -3.39 18.88
N LEU A 171 -11.95 -3.57 17.92
CA LEU A 171 -11.96 -4.71 17.02
C LEU A 171 -11.59 -6.03 17.74
N LYS A 172 -10.66 -5.98 18.71
CA LYS A 172 -10.21 -7.15 19.47
C LYS A 172 -11.32 -7.83 20.26
N GLY A 173 -12.37 -7.09 20.62
CA GLY A 173 -13.58 -7.64 21.27
C GLY A 173 -14.50 -8.41 20.34
N SER A 174 -14.31 -8.31 19.01
CA SER A 174 -15.23 -8.85 18.01
C SER A 174 -14.59 -9.81 16.99
N VAL A 175 -13.25 -9.87 16.94
CA VAL A 175 -12.53 -10.75 16.00
C VAL A 175 -11.46 -11.58 16.72
N HIS A 176 -11.09 -12.73 16.14
CA HIS A 176 -10.06 -13.60 16.68
C HIS A 176 -8.63 -13.03 16.48
N VAL A 177 -8.39 -12.35 15.36
CA VAL A 177 -7.08 -11.76 15.03
C VAL A 177 -7.25 -10.34 14.49
N VAL A 178 -6.41 -9.44 14.99
CA VAL A 178 -6.27 -8.06 14.48
C VAL A 178 -4.93 -7.93 13.75
N ALA A 179 -4.98 -7.60 12.46
CA ALA A 179 -3.82 -7.29 11.63
C ALA A 179 -3.80 -5.79 11.28
N VAL A 180 -2.66 -5.14 11.47
CA VAL A 180 -2.45 -3.74 11.11
C VAL A 180 -1.51 -3.66 9.91
N TYR A 181 -1.98 -3.04 8.83
CA TYR A 181 -1.25 -2.79 7.59
C TYR A 181 -0.73 -1.35 7.58
N LEU A 182 0.59 -1.17 7.44
CA LEU A 182 1.21 0.15 7.49
C LEU A 182 2.00 0.44 6.22
N HIS A 183 1.67 1.53 5.55
CA HIS A 183 2.44 2.07 4.44
C HIS A 183 3.28 3.23 4.96
N TRP A 184 4.59 3.01 5.19
CA TRP A 184 5.41 3.88 6.03
C TRP A 184 6.92 3.81 5.75
N GLY A 185 7.67 4.76 6.30
CA GLY A 185 9.14 4.74 6.30
C GLY A 185 9.75 5.38 5.07
N LYS A 186 10.99 5.02 4.76
CA LYS A 186 11.78 5.59 3.67
C LYS A 186 12.05 4.55 2.58
N GLU A 187 11.86 4.92 1.31
CA GLU A 187 12.19 4.08 0.17
C GLU A 187 13.67 3.66 0.17
N ASP A 188 13.94 2.40 -0.20
CA ASP A 188 15.26 1.78 -0.28
C ASP A 188 15.97 1.57 1.09
N TRP A 189 15.41 2.04 2.23
CA TRP A 189 15.97 1.77 3.55
C TRP A 189 15.69 0.32 3.96
N ARG A 190 16.75 -0.44 4.30
CA ARG A 190 16.63 -1.86 4.68
C ARG A 190 16.31 -2.08 6.15
N TYR A 191 16.38 -1.03 6.95
CA TYR A 191 16.07 -1.07 8.37
C TYR A 191 15.01 -0.02 8.69
N PRO A 192 13.99 -0.36 9.49
CA PRO A 192 12.97 0.59 9.94
C PRO A 192 13.61 1.68 10.81
N SER A 193 13.01 2.85 10.89
CA SER A 193 13.48 3.86 11.86
C SER A 193 13.15 3.44 13.29
N PRO A 194 13.86 3.98 14.31
CA PRO A 194 13.52 3.75 15.70
C PRO A 194 12.07 4.12 16.05
N GLU A 195 11.53 5.16 15.42
CA GLU A 195 10.13 5.58 15.55
C GLU A 195 9.20 4.50 15.03
N GLN A 196 9.49 3.92 13.85
CA GLN A 196 8.72 2.81 13.30
C GLN A 196 8.76 1.58 14.23
N VAL A 197 9.93 1.27 14.81
CA VAL A 197 10.06 0.17 15.77
C VAL A 197 9.22 0.41 17.01
N ARG A 198 9.29 1.62 17.59
CA ARG A 198 8.48 2.00 18.77
C ARG A 198 6.98 1.96 18.45
N ALA A 199 6.57 2.51 17.29
CA ALA A 199 5.17 2.51 16.87
C ALA A 199 4.63 1.08 16.65
N ALA A 200 5.37 0.20 15.96
CA ALA A 200 4.96 -1.17 15.74
C ALA A 200 4.79 -1.95 17.06
N ARG A 201 5.73 -1.77 17.98
CA ARG A 201 5.65 -2.41 19.31
C ARG A 201 4.47 -1.89 20.13
N ALA A 202 4.23 -0.57 20.13
CA ALA A 202 3.05 0.03 20.79
C ALA A 202 1.74 -0.49 20.18
N ILE A 203 1.67 -0.70 18.88
CA ILE A 203 0.50 -1.29 18.20
C ILE A 203 0.25 -2.73 18.70
N ILE A 204 1.31 -3.54 18.83
CA ILE A 204 1.18 -4.89 19.43
C ILE A 204 0.76 -4.80 20.90
N ASP A 205 1.38 -3.90 21.69
CA ASP A 205 1.02 -3.71 23.11
C ASP A 205 -0.44 -3.26 23.31
N THR A 206 -1.03 -2.63 22.30
CA THR A 206 -2.45 -2.25 22.29
C THR A 206 -3.40 -3.44 22.08
N GLY A 207 -2.88 -4.57 21.54
CA GLY A 207 -3.64 -5.81 21.31
C GLY A 207 -3.71 -6.28 19.85
N ALA A 208 -2.98 -5.64 18.93
CA ALA A 208 -2.84 -6.19 17.60
C ALA A 208 -1.99 -7.48 17.62
N ASP A 209 -2.35 -8.45 16.79
CA ASP A 209 -1.62 -9.71 16.68
C ASP A 209 -0.52 -9.66 15.61
N LEU A 210 -0.76 -8.87 14.56
CA LEU A 210 0.12 -8.76 13.40
C LEU A 210 0.28 -7.29 12.97
N VAL A 211 1.53 -6.90 12.68
CA VAL A 211 1.85 -5.63 11.99
C VAL A 211 2.59 -5.95 10.70
N VAL A 212 2.10 -5.44 9.57
CA VAL A 212 2.65 -5.71 8.24
C VAL A 212 2.93 -4.39 7.52
N GLY A 213 4.21 -4.12 7.26
CA GLY A 213 4.68 -2.87 6.68
C GLY A 213 4.95 -2.94 5.17
N HIS A 214 4.83 -1.77 4.54
CA HIS A 214 4.94 -1.50 3.10
C HIS A 214 5.61 -0.16 2.85
N HIS A 215 5.88 0.20 1.60
CA HIS A 215 6.48 1.44 1.11
C HIS A 215 8.02 1.43 0.96
N PRO A 216 8.87 0.86 1.84
CA PRO A 216 10.31 0.87 1.58
C PRO A 216 10.72 0.20 0.26
N HIS A 217 9.83 -0.56 -0.39
CA HIS A 217 10.05 -1.29 -1.65
C HIS A 217 11.20 -2.30 -1.58
N VAL A 218 11.71 -2.57 -0.40
CA VAL A 218 12.74 -3.57 -0.10
C VAL A 218 12.33 -4.34 1.16
N LEU A 219 12.79 -5.60 1.26
CA LEU A 219 12.61 -6.38 2.48
C LEU A 219 13.31 -5.73 3.66
N GLN A 220 12.58 -5.58 4.77
CA GLN A 220 13.10 -5.26 6.10
C GLN A 220 12.97 -6.45 7.04
N GLY A 221 13.45 -6.29 8.27
CA GLY A 221 13.43 -7.34 9.28
C GLY A 221 12.03 -7.72 9.73
N VAL A 222 11.95 -8.83 10.46
CA VAL A 222 10.75 -9.29 11.16
C VAL A 222 11.06 -9.47 12.64
N GLU A 223 10.07 -9.27 13.48
CA GLU A 223 10.20 -9.36 14.92
C GLU A 223 9.03 -10.16 15.51
N ARG A 224 9.29 -10.95 16.55
CA ARG A 224 8.28 -11.47 17.47
C ARG A 224 8.35 -10.64 18.73
N TYR A 225 7.27 -9.96 19.08
CA TYR A 225 7.23 -9.04 20.20
C TYR A 225 5.94 -9.23 21.01
N HIS A 226 6.05 -9.47 22.32
CA HIS A 226 4.95 -9.66 23.28
C HIS A 226 3.81 -10.57 22.77
N GLY A 227 4.17 -11.64 22.06
CA GLY A 227 3.20 -12.60 21.50
C GLY A 227 2.70 -12.27 20.10
N GLY A 228 2.84 -11.02 19.63
CA GLY A 228 2.54 -10.60 18.27
C GLY A 228 3.74 -10.72 17.33
N TYR A 229 3.48 -10.44 16.04
CA TYR A 229 4.51 -10.52 15.00
C TYR A 229 4.50 -9.24 14.16
N ILE A 230 5.69 -8.71 13.88
CA ILE A 230 5.91 -7.50 13.11
C ILE A 230 6.76 -7.84 11.88
N ALA A 231 6.27 -7.53 10.67
CA ALA A 231 7.05 -7.50 9.45
C ALA A 231 7.18 -6.03 9.02
N TYR A 232 8.35 -5.43 9.15
CA TYR A 232 8.52 -3.99 8.92
C TYR A 232 8.37 -3.57 7.46
N SER A 233 8.74 -4.43 6.50
CA SER A 233 8.43 -4.29 5.08
C SER A 233 8.54 -5.63 4.35
N LEU A 234 7.53 -5.97 3.57
CA LEU A 234 7.52 -7.15 2.71
C LEU A 234 8.10 -6.90 1.32
N GLY A 235 8.55 -5.68 1.02
CA GLY A 235 9.11 -5.29 -0.28
C GLY A 235 8.10 -5.37 -1.43
N ASN A 236 8.58 -5.34 -2.66
CA ASN A 236 7.74 -5.38 -3.86
C ASN A 236 7.37 -6.82 -4.25
N PHE A 237 6.09 -7.15 -4.17
CA PHE A 237 5.59 -8.43 -4.67
C PHE A 237 5.47 -8.42 -6.20
N LEU A 238 4.85 -7.38 -6.75
CA LEU A 238 4.75 -7.09 -8.19
C LEU A 238 4.88 -5.58 -8.39
N PHE A 239 5.98 -5.14 -8.97
CA PHE A 239 6.25 -3.72 -9.16
C PHE A 239 7.13 -3.51 -10.40
N SER A 240 6.64 -2.80 -11.42
CA SER A 240 7.35 -2.65 -12.67
C SER A 240 8.50 -1.63 -12.64
N ASP A 241 9.18 -1.50 -13.75
CA ASP A 241 9.99 -0.33 -14.06
C ASP A 241 9.09 0.91 -14.05
N LEU A 242 9.61 2.03 -13.54
CA LEU A 242 8.95 3.32 -13.62
C LEU A 242 9.59 4.17 -14.70
N ASP A 243 8.78 4.77 -15.53
CA ASP A 243 9.19 5.73 -16.54
C ASP A 243 8.29 6.96 -16.40
N TRP A 244 8.84 8.08 -15.94
CA TRP A 244 8.05 9.27 -15.69
C TRP A 244 8.74 10.53 -16.19
N ARG A 245 7.93 11.53 -16.44
CA ARG A 245 8.37 12.89 -16.80
C ARG A 245 8.08 13.82 -15.64
N TRP A 246 9.02 14.69 -15.36
CA TRP A 246 8.80 15.78 -14.42
C TRP A 246 9.46 17.05 -14.94
N VAL A 247 8.95 18.19 -14.48
CA VAL A 247 9.48 19.50 -14.86
C VAL A 247 10.32 20.02 -13.71
N SER A 248 11.59 20.32 -13.94
CA SER A 248 12.45 20.94 -12.92
C SER A 248 11.96 22.35 -12.58
N GLY A 249 12.44 22.91 -11.46
CA GLY A 249 12.18 24.29 -11.07
C GLY A 249 12.63 25.33 -12.11
N GLU A 250 13.50 24.93 -13.04
CA GLU A 250 13.97 25.73 -14.18
C GLU A 250 13.11 25.53 -15.46
N GLY A 251 11.98 24.83 -15.38
CA GLY A 251 11.09 24.56 -16.51
C GLY A 251 11.58 23.46 -17.46
N LYS A 252 12.68 22.77 -17.15
CA LYS A 252 13.24 21.71 -17.99
C LYS A 252 12.47 20.39 -17.78
N VAL A 253 11.98 19.80 -18.88
CA VAL A 253 11.37 18.47 -18.86
C VAL A 253 12.47 17.42 -18.68
N ILE A 254 12.41 16.67 -17.60
CA ILE A 254 13.32 15.58 -17.27
C ILE A 254 12.57 14.26 -17.41
N HIS A 255 13.14 13.36 -18.21
CA HIS A 255 12.70 11.97 -18.30
C HIS A 255 13.51 11.14 -17.31
N SER A 256 12.85 10.47 -16.40
CA SER A 256 13.46 9.58 -15.44
C SER A 256 12.96 8.17 -15.62
N LYS A 257 13.88 7.21 -15.59
CA LYS A 257 13.58 5.79 -15.68
C LYS A 257 14.20 5.05 -14.51
N LEU A 258 13.37 4.46 -13.67
CA LEU A 258 13.79 3.62 -12.57
C LEU A 258 13.55 2.15 -12.94
N ARG A 259 14.65 1.39 -13.05
CA ARG A 259 14.58 -0.07 -13.16
C ARG A 259 14.80 -0.67 -11.78
N PRO A 260 13.87 -1.50 -11.27
CA PRO A 260 14.04 -2.12 -9.97
C PRO A 260 15.33 -2.95 -9.93
N GLY A 261 16.25 -2.53 -9.08
CA GLY A 261 17.46 -3.29 -8.79
C GLY A 261 17.13 -4.61 -8.06
N ARG A 262 18.16 -5.44 -7.83
CA ARG A 262 17.98 -6.75 -7.18
C ARG A 262 17.23 -6.67 -5.85
N ALA A 263 17.44 -5.63 -5.05
CA ALA A 263 16.79 -5.46 -3.76
C ALA A 263 15.28 -5.20 -3.91
N ARG A 264 14.90 -4.29 -4.82
CA ARG A 264 13.50 -3.93 -5.11
C ARG A 264 12.73 -5.06 -5.85
N ARG A 265 13.40 -6.09 -6.35
CA ARG A 265 12.76 -7.28 -6.93
C ARG A 265 12.52 -8.41 -5.92
N GLN A 266 12.83 -8.21 -4.65
CA GLN A 266 12.69 -9.21 -3.60
C GLN A 266 11.53 -8.86 -2.69
N SER A 267 10.79 -9.89 -2.32
CA SER A 267 9.62 -9.82 -1.46
C SER A 267 9.49 -11.08 -0.62
N ALA A 268 8.47 -11.14 0.21
CA ALA A 268 8.09 -12.34 0.94
C ALA A 268 6.58 -12.50 0.99
N ILE A 269 6.11 -13.74 1.10
CA ILE A 269 4.79 -14.06 1.62
C ILE A 269 4.96 -14.30 3.12
N PHE A 270 4.35 -13.46 3.93
CA PHE A 270 4.25 -13.59 5.36
C PHE A 270 2.96 -14.36 5.65
N SER A 271 3.08 -15.58 6.15
CA SER A 271 1.94 -16.48 6.38
C SER A 271 1.74 -16.70 7.86
N ALA A 272 0.51 -16.53 8.34
CA ALA A 272 0.08 -16.82 9.70
C ALA A 272 -0.92 -17.97 9.71
N ASP A 273 -0.67 -18.99 10.51
CA ASP A 273 -1.63 -20.05 10.84
C ASP A 273 -2.43 -19.59 12.06
N VAL A 274 -3.76 -19.52 11.93
CA VAL A 274 -4.67 -18.92 12.92
C VAL A 274 -5.74 -19.90 13.35
N SER A 275 -6.02 -19.93 14.65
CA SER A 275 -7.16 -20.64 15.25
C SER A 275 -8.05 -19.66 16.01
N GLU A 276 -9.10 -20.13 16.66
CA GLU A 276 -9.94 -19.34 17.57
C GLU A 276 -9.14 -18.74 18.74
N SER A 277 -8.00 -19.34 19.12
CA SER A 277 -7.11 -18.81 20.17
C SER A 277 -6.07 -17.80 19.64
N GLY A 278 -6.19 -17.33 18.39
CA GLY A 278 -5.29 -16.36 17.77
C GLY A 278 -4.21 -16.98 16.87
N VAL A 279 -3.10 -16.27 16.68
CA VAL A 279 -1.98 -16.65 15.81
C VAL A 279 -1.17 -17.78 16.45
N GLN A 280 -1.10 -18.93 15.79
CA GLN A 280 -0.39 -20.12 16.26
C GLN A 280 1.04 -20.20 15.75
N ALA A 281 1.26 -19.86 14.49
CA ALA A 281 2.57 -19.89 13.85
C ALA A 281 2.68 -18.85 12.74
N VAL A 282 3.89 -18.38 12.50
CA VAL A 282 4.21 -17.50 11.39
C VAL A 282 5.35 -18.09 10.57
N THR A 283 5.24 -18.04 9.26
CA THR A 283 6.27 -18.48 8.33
C THR A 283 6.50 -17.43 7.24
N LEU A 284 7.75 -17.32 6.79
CA LEU A 284 8.14 -16.46 5.69
C LEU A 284 8.56 -17.29 4.48
N THR A 285 7.93 -17.04 3.34
CA THR A 285 8.32 -17.64 2.08
C THR A 285 8.92 -16.55 1.18
N GLY A 286 10.22 -16.65 0.88
CA GLY A 286 10.89 -15.69 0.02
C GLY A 286 10.32 -15.70 -1.39
N CYS A 287 10.05 -14.53 -1.92
CA CYS A 287 9.60 -14.29 -3.29
C CYS A 287 10.54 -13.34 -4.02
N ARG A 288 10.49 -13.37 -5.32
CA ARG A 288 11.10 -12.38 -6.17
C ARG A 288 10.28 -12.18 -7.44
N MET A 289 10.34 -11.00 -7.98
CA MET A 289 9.89 -10.75 -9.36
C MET A 289 11.00 -11.15 -10.32
N ASP A 290 10.69 -11.97 -11.31
CA ASP A 290 11.63 -12.38 -12.35
C ASP A 290 11.84 -11.27 -13.40
N HIS A 291 12.69 -11.50 -14.38
CA HIS A 291 12.96 -10.54 -15.45
C HIS A 291 11.80 -10.37 -16.43
N THR A 292 10.81 -11.25 -16.38
CA THR A 292 9.57 -11.18 -17.16
C THR A 292 8.41 -10.60 -16.36
N LEU A 293 8.69 -10.00 -15.19
CA LEU A 293 7.75 -9.34 -14.30
C LEU A 293 6.68 -10.27 -13.66
N ARG A 294 7.03 -11.57 -13.47
CA ARG A 294 6.19 -12.50 -12.71
C ARG A 294 6.75 -12.69 -11.31
N ALA A 295 5.86 -12.73 -10.33
CA ALA A 295 6.24 -13.14 -8.98
C ALA A 295 6.52 -14.65 -8.95
N GLN A 296 7.60 -15.05 -8.27
CA GLN A 296 7.94 -16.47 -8.08
C GLN A 296 8.56 -16.70 -6.70
N VAL A 297 8.37 -17.88 -6.15
CA VAL A 297 9.04 -18.30 -4.91
C VAL A 297 10.53 -18.53 -5.19
N VAL A 298 11.40 -18.04 -4.30
CA VAL A 298 12.84 -18.27 -4.40
C VAL A 298 13.20 -19.67 -3.93
N SER A 299 13.99 -20.36 -4.76
CA SER A 299 14.71 -21.58 -4.34
C SER A 299 15.82 -21.18 -3.34
N GLY A 300 16.03 -21.97 -2.28
CA GLY A 300 17.11 -21.70 -1.32
C GLY A 300 16.62 -21.09 -0.01
N ARG A 301 15.70 -21.76 0.66
CA ARG A 301 15.16 -21.37 1.99
C ARG A 301 16.24 -20.98 3.00
N ARG A 302 17.41 -21.66 3.01
CA ARG A 302 18.51 -21.34 3.94
C ARG A 302 19.09 -19.96 3.70
N LEU A 303 19.34 -19.58 2.44
CA LEU A 303 19.89 -18.27 2.08
C LEU A 303 18.88 -17.15 2.37
N PHE A 304 17.61 -17.37 2.05
CA PHE A 304 16.55 -16.44 2.39
C PHE A 304 16.43 -16.27 3.92
N GLY A 305 16.42 -17.37 4.68
CA GLY A 305 16.38 -17.34 6.14
C GLY A 305 17.59 -16.61 6.76
N ALA A 306 18.80 -16.86 6.24
CA ALA A 306 20.01 -16.15 6.69
C ALA A 306 19.90 -14.65 6.42
N ARG A 307 19.38 -14.26 5.26
CA ARG A 307 19.14 -12.84 4.93
C ARG A 307 18.11 -12.22 5.87
N MET A 308 16.99 -12.87 6.13
CA MET A 308 15.95 -12.34 7.03
C MET A 308 16.50 -12.19 8.46
N ARG A 309 17.32 -13.14 8.94
CA ARG A 309 18.03 -12.97 10.22
C ARG A 309 18.90 -11.74 10.23
N ALA A 310 19.76 -11.56 9.22
CA ALA A 310 20.64 -10.40 9.13
C ALA A 310 19.90 -9.04 9.09
N LEU A 311 18.65 -9.02 8.58
CA LEU A 311 17.79 -7.84 8.61
C LEU A 311 17.08 -7.66 9.96
N SER A 312 16.84 -8.74 10.71
CA SER A 312 16.08 -8.72 11.96
C SER A 312 16.97 -8.53 13.20
N GLU A 313 18.16 -9.14 13.21
CA GLU A 313 19.06 -9.10 14.36
C GLU A 313 19.39 -7.68 14.87
N PRO A 314 19.66 -6.68 14.01
CA PRO A 314 19.92 -5.32 14.49
C PRO A 314 18.75 -4.71 15.26
N ILE A 315 17.50 -5.00 14.86
CA ILE A 315 16.28 -4.45 15.48
C ILE A 315 16.14 -4.87 16.94
N ALA A 316 16.65 -6.06 17.29
CA ALA A 316 16.62 -6.60 18.65
C ALA A 316 17.77 -6.08 19.55
N MET A 317 18.69 -5.28 19.02
CA MET A 317 19.84 -4.76 19.80
C MET A 317 19.40 -3.65 20.74
N ASN A 318 19.94 -3.63 21.97
CA ASN A 318 19.69 -2.56 22.95
C ASN A 318 20.13 -1.16 22.44
N ARG A 319 21.05 -1.11 21.49
CA ARG A 319 21.59 0.12 20.88
C ARG A 319 21.12 0.30 19.44
N TYR A 320 19.88 -0.09 19.14
CA TYR A 320 19.33 0.03 17.80
C TYR A 320 19.30 1.47 17.29
N ASP A 321 18.99 2.43 18.14
CA ASP A 321 18.96 3.86 17.78
C ASP A 321 20.33 4.35 17.30
N ASP A 322 21.43 3.93 17.93
CA ASP A 322 22.78 4.28 17.50
C ASP A 322 23.15 3.63 16.16
N PHE A 323 22.81 2.34 16.01
CA PHE A 323 22.98 1.64 14.74
C PHE A 323 22.21 2.33 13.61
N TRP A 324 20.97 2.70 13.86
CA TRP A 324 20.14 3.32 12.85
C TRP A 324 20.62 4.73 12.48
N ARG A 325 21.03 5.56 13.43
CA ARG A 325 21.63 6.89 13.15
C ARG A 325 22.81 6.79 12.21
N LEU A 326 23.69 5.81 12.44
CA LEU A 326 24.81 5.57 11.54
C LEU A 326 24.34 5.12 10.16
N TYR A 327 23.41 4.17 10.12
CA TYR A 327 22.83 3.67 8.87
C TYR A 327 22.14 4.78 8.08
N ASP A 328 21.30 5.60 8.70
CA ASP A 328 20.62 6.73 8.08
C ASP A 328 21.61 7.77 7.52
N ALA A 329 22.65 8.10 8.26
CA ALA A 329 23.70 8.99 7.79
C ALA A 329 24.42 8.46 6.54
N VAL A 330 24.71 7.15 6.50
CA VAL A 330 25.30 6.47 5.34
C VAL A 330 24.39 6.51 4.14
N MET A 331 23.10 6.17 4.34
CA MET A 331 22.13 6.11 3.25
C MET A 331 21.82 7.51 2.69
N THR A 332 21.74 8.51 3.55
CA THR A 332 21.54 9.92 3.15
C THR A 332 22.70 10.43 2.30
N GLU A 333 23.95 10.19 2.74
CA GLU A 333 25.13 10.59 1.96
C GLU A 333 25.23 9.82 0.65
N TRP A 334 24.91 8.52 0.65
CA TRP A 334 24.80 7.71 -0.57
C TRP A 334 23.79 8.28 -1.56
N GLY A 335 22.57 8.64 -1.09
CA GLY A 335 21.54 9.28 -1.90
C GLY A 335 22.03 10.59 -2.52
N ARG A 336 22.68 11.44 -1.73
CA ARG A 336 23.26 12.71 -2.18
C ARG A 336 24.30 12.51 -3.30
N LEU A 337 25.20 11.54 -3.14
CA LEU A 337 26.25 11.25 -4.13
C LEU A 337 25.66 10.67 -5.43
N LYS A 338 24.65 9.82 -5.32
CA LYS A 338 23.92 9.24 -6.46
C LYS A 338 23.21 10.33 -7.27
N TYR A 339 22.52 11.25 -6.58
CA TYR A 339 21.81 12.37 -7.20
C TYR A 339 22.76 13.33 -7.95
N GLN A 340 23.97 13.58 -7.42
CA GLN A 340 24.98 14.45 -8.05
C GLN A 340 25.66 13.82 -9.28
N GLY A 341 25.23 12.64 -9.75
CA GLY A 341 25.81 11.95 -10.90
C GLY A 341 27.29 11.55 -10.70
N ARG A 342 27.82 11.69 -9.48
CA ARG A 342 29.20 11.31 -9.18
C ARG A 342 29.29 9.80 -9.25
N ARG A 343 30.07 9.27 -10.21
CA ARG A 343 30.38 7.84 -10.30
C ARG A 343 30.88 7.38 -8.93
N VAL A 344 30.16 6.45 -8.32
CA VAL A 344 30.34 5.95 -6.95
C VAL A 344 31.65 5.16 -6.78
N TRP A 345 32.62 5.33 -7.68
CA TRP A 345 33.96 4.72 -7.61
C TRP A 345 34.78 5.16 -6.39
N LYS A 346 34.30 6.13 -5.59
CA LYS A 346 34.99 6.60 -4.37
C LYS A 346 34.43 6.03 -3.07
N ILE A 347 33.61 4.96 -3.12
CA ILE A 347 33.13 4.24 -1.92
C ILE A 347 34.32 3.87 -1.01
N HIS A 348 35.46 3.43 -1.59
CA HIS A 348 36.65 3.09 -0.82
C HIS A 348 37.20 4.27 0.00
N LYS A 349 36.89 5.53 -0.33
CA LYS A 349 37.24 6.72 0.45
C LYS A 349 36.20 7.07 1.53
N ILE A 350 34.97 6.66 1.34
CA ILE A 350 33.85 6.95 2.25
C ILE A 350 33.75 5.88 3.34
N VAL A 351 33.97 4.61 2.99
CA VAL A 351 33.95 3.49 3.94
C VAL A 351 34.90 3.69 5.15
N PRO A 352 36.13 4.15 4.98
CA PRO A 352 37.00 4.44 6.15
C PRO A 352 36.49 5.58 7.01
N GLN A 353 35.89 6.64 6.42
CA GLN A 353 35.33 7.77 7.17
C GLN A 353 34.09 7.33 7.95
N LEU A 354 33.25 6.49 7.34
CA LEU A 354 32.09 5.90 7.99
C LEU A 354 32.49 4.92 9.09
N ALA A 355 33.52 4.10 8.85
CA ALA A 355 34.09 3.20 9.86
C ALA A 355 34.72 3.95 11.02
N ARG A 356 35.34 5.14 10.76
CA ARG A 356 35.84 6.03 11.82
C ARG A 356 34.68 6.61 12.62
N LYS A 357 33.65 7.15 11.95
CA LYS A 357 32.46 7.71 12.60
C LYS A 357 31.66 6.66 13.38
N ALA A 358 31.61 5.42 12.88
CA ALA A 358 31.04 4.27 13.59
C ALA A 358 31.85 3.96 14.88
N ARG A 359 33.17 4.03 14.83
CA ARG A 359 34.02 3.87 16.01
C ARG A 359 33.85 5.01 16.99
N GLU A 360 33.77 6.24 16.54
CA GLU A 360 33.52 7.43 17.37
C GLU A 360 32.16 7.31 18.09
N ILE A 361 31.11 6.84 17.42
CA ILE A 361 29.81 6.59 18.03
C ILE A 361 29.87 5.40 19.00
N ALA A 362 30.59 4.33 18.65
CA ALA A 362 30.76 3.16 19.51
C ALA A 362 31.64 3.43 20.75
N SER A 363 32.57 4.37 20.65
CA SER A 363 33.49 4.76 21.73
C SER A 363 33.06 5.99 22.54
N ALA A 364 31.99 6.69 22.11
CA ALA A 364 31.40 7.75 22.90
C ALA A 364 30.96 7.19 24.26
N PRO A 365 31.41 7.77 25.40
CA PRO A 365 30.95 7.31 26.71
C PRO A 365 29.45 7.35 26.74
N GLY A 366 28.84 6.21 27.04
CA GLY A 366 27.38 6.12 27.17
C GLY A 366 26.95 7.17 28.18
N MET A 367 26.05 8.05 27.82
CA MET A 367 25.29 8.83 28.80
C MET A 367 24.44 7.80 29.58
N SER A 368 25.12 7.17 30.55
CA SER A 368 24.47 6.40 31.61
C SER A 368 23.92 7.42 32.59
N GLY A 369 22.65 7.39 32.80
CA GLY A 369 22.06 8.13 33.91
C GLY A 369 20.87 8.94 33.44
N GLY A 370 19.72 8.32 33.68
CA GLY A 370 18.48 9.02 33.60
C GLY A 370 18.45 10.19 34.57
N GLU A 371 18.05 11.28 34.06
CA GLU A 371 17.20 12.22 34.79
C GLU A 371 16.03 12.51 33.89
N THR A 372 14.86 12.12 34.36
CA THR A 372 13.58 12.52 33.82
C THR A 372 13.45 14.03 34.00
N ALA A 373 14.04 14.79 33.09
CA ALA A 373 13.71 16.19 32.94
C ALA A 373 12.35 16.25 32.26
N GLY A 374 11.31 16.45 33.06
CA GLY A 374 10.00 16.84 32.58
C GLY A 374 10.09 18.15 31.80
N ALA A 375 10.27 18.06 30.50
CA ALA A 375 10.05 19.17 29.61
C ALA A 375 8.55 19.37 29.49
N ALA A 376 8.02 20.31 30.27
CA ALA A 376 6.67 20.83 30.13
C ALA A 376 6.50 21.38 28.70
N VAL A 377 5.82 20.60 27.87
CA VAL A 377 5.29 21.11 26.61
C VAL A 377 4.24 22.16 26.96
N LYS A 378 4.58 23.43 26.72
CA LYS A 378 3.60 24.51 26.77
C LYS A 378 2.53 24.22 25.74
N ARG A 379 1.37 23.78 26.22
CA ARG A 379 0.13 23.77 25.45
C ARG A 379 -0.24 25.22 25.14
N SER A 380 -0.19 25.60 23.89
CA SER A 380 -0.91 26.78 23.41
C SER A 380 -2.40 26.43 23.40
N GLU A 381 -3.16 27.05 24.27
CA GLU A 381 -4.62 26.94 24.30
C GLU A 381 -5.20 27.54 23.00
N PRO A 382 -6.07 26.83 22.27
CA PRO A 382 -6.92 27.47 21.27
C PRO A 382 -8.14 28.07 21.98
N GLY A 383 -8.36 29.36 21.74
CA GLY A 383 -9.47 30.14 22.27
C GLY A 383 -10.83 29.48 22.01
N ASN A 384 -11.56 29.40 23.08
CA ASN A 384 -12.93 28.94 23.20
C ASN A 384 -13.88 29.94 22.53
N ASN A 385 -14.53 29.55 21.42
CA ASN A 385 -15.86 30.06 21.06
C ASN A 385 -16.40 29.31 19.85
N HIS A 386 -17.20 28.26 20.09
CA HIS A 386 -18.39 27.99 19.26
C HIS A 386 -19.37 27.09 20.03
N LYS A 387 -20.59 27.64 20.16
CA LYS A 387 -21.74 26.98 20.73
C LYS A 387 -22.08 25.67 20.03
N ALA A 388 -22.27 24.63 20.83
CA ALA A 388 -22.84 23.36 20.45
C ALA A 388 -24.15 23.53 19.68
N ARG A 389 -24.21 23.00 18.47
CA ARG A 389 -25.44 22.56 17.80
C ARG A 389 -25.37 21.03 17.70
N SER A 390 -26.35 20.40 18.29
CA SER A 390 -26.59 18.94 18.28
C SER A 390 -26.65 18.40 16.87
N GLY A 391 -25.79 17.39 16.61
CA GLY A 391 -25.51 16.85 15.30
C GLY A 391 -26.47 15.77 14.82
N THR A 392 -26.52 15.66 13.56
CA THR A 392 -26.83 14.43 12.83
C THR A 392 -25.62 13.51 12.85
N THR A 393 -25.83 12.23 13.10
CA THR A 393 -24.79 11.19 13.17
C THR A 393 -24.00 11.10 11.83
N GLY A 394 -22.69 10.93 11.92
CA GLY A 394 -21.76 10.92 10.78
C GLY A 394 -22.12 9.94 9.64
N GLU A 395 -22.82 8.86 9.94
CA GLU A 395 -23.35 7.89 8.97
C GLU A 395 -24.20 8.50 7.85
N GLN A 396 -25.03 9.50 8.18
CA GLN A 396 -25.91 10.14 7.18
C GLN A 396 -25.14 11.07 6.22
N ALA A 397 -24.02 11.63 6.64
CA ALA A 397 -23.20 12.50 5.78
C ALA A 397 -22.38 11.69 4.76
N CYS A 398 -21.88 10.52 5.14
CA CYS A 398 -21.08 9.65 4.28
C CYS A 398 -21.94 8.99 3.16
N THR A 399 -23.12 8.50 3.51
CA THR A 399 -24.07 7.89 2.55
C THR A 399 -24.64 8.90 1.55
N ALA A 400 -24.88 10.15 1.97
CA ALA A 400 -25.36 11.22 1.08
C ALA A 400 -24.32 11.65 0.02
N SER A 401 -23.01 11.45 0.28
CA SER A 401 -21.94 11.71 -0.68
C SER A 401 -21.89 10.62 -1.77
N MET A 402 -22.01 9.35 -1.40
CA MET A 402 -22.01 8.22 -2.36
C MET A 402 -23.18 8.33 -3.37
N ASP A 403 -24.39 8.65 -2.89
CA ASP A 403 -25.58 8.77 -3.76
C ASP A 403 -25.50 9.90 -4.79
N ARG A 404 -24.78 10.98 -4.50
CA ARG A 404 -24.60 12.09 -5.44
C ARG A 404 -23.57 11.80 -6.52
N GLU A 405 -22.48 11.15 -6.16
CA GLU A 405 -21.38 10.87 -7.10
C GLU A 405 -21.65 9.67 -7.99
N ASP A 406 -22.33 8.65 -7.49
CA ASP A 406 -22.81 7.51 -8.31
C ASP A 406 -23.79 7.97 -9.41
N ARG A 407 -24.60 9.00 -9.15
CA ARG A 407 -25.47 9.62 -10.16
C ARG A 407 -24.69 10.45 -11.19
N ALA A 408 -23.59 11.09 -10.81
CA ALA A 408 -22.76 11.84 -11.73
C ALA A 408 -21.99 10.90 -12.66
N VAL A 409 -21.39 9.84 -12.14
CA VAL A 409 -20.64 8.83 -12.92
C VAL A 409 -21.55 8.10 -13.90
N ARG A 410 -22.79 7.76 -13.51
CA ARG A 410 -23.77 7.11 -14.40
C ARG A 410 -24.26 8.01 -15.53
N ARG A 411 -24.31 9.33 -15.32
CA ARG A 411 -24.66 10.29 -16.37
C ARG A 411 -23.58 10.44 -17.44
N GLU A 412 -22.31 10.36 -17.05
CA GLU A 412 -21.20 10.47 -17.99
C GLU A 412 -20.93 9.19 -18.78
N GLN A 413 -21.34 8.02 -18.27
CA GLN A 413 -21.14 6.72 -18.94
C GLN A 413 -22.28 6.30 -19.89
N GLY A 414 -23.34 7.10 -20.04
CA GLY A 414 -24.39 6.88 -21.06
C GLY A 414 -25.20 5.58 -20.90
N THR A 415 -25.29 5.02 -19.70
CA THR A 415 -26.02 3.77 -19.42
C THR A 415 -27.39 4.04 -18.79
N ASP A 416 -28.23 4.81 -19.46
CA ASP A 416 -29.66 4.83 -19.17
C ASP A 416 -30.38 3.76 -20.01
N PRO A 417 -31.24 2.94 -19.41
CA PRO A 417 -32.02 1.96 -20.17
C PRO A 417 -33.02 2.67 -21.07
N PRO A 418 -33.32 2.16 -22.31
CA PRO A 418 -34.18 2.82 -23.25
C PRO A 418 -35.63 2.90 -22.70
N GLY A 419 -36.09 4.15 -22.58
CA GLY A 419 -37.46 4.44 -22.16
C GLY A 419 -38.48 3.83 -23.10
N ARG A 420 -39.54 3.27 -22.53
CA ARG A 420 -40.74 2.74 -23.23
C ARG A 420 -41.32 3.83 -24.15
N SER A 421 -41.26 3.59 -25.47
CA SER A 421 -41.96 4.43 -26.46
C SER A 421 -43.44 4.12 -26.47
N VAL A 422 -44.24 5.13 -26.24
CA VAL A 422 -45.70 5.15 -26.50
C VAL A 422 -45.90 5.24 -28.01
N ARG A 423 -46.66 4.28 -28.57
CA ARG A 423 -47.12 4.28 -29.96
C ARG A 423 -48.04 5.46 -30.23
N THR A 424 -47.73 6.25 -31.24
CA THR A 424 -48.75 6.95 -32.04
C THR A 424 -48.53 6.62 -33.50
N GLN A 425 -49.61 6.11 -34.11
CA GLN A 425 -49.74 5.84 -35.54
C GLN A 425 -49.93 7.15 -36.29
N THR A 426 -49.31 7.33 -37.46
CA THR A 426 -49.92 7.95 -38.67
C THR A 426 -49.15 7.55 -39.92
N THR A 427 -49.79 6.89 -40.79
CA THR A 427 -49.97 6.85 -42.25
C THR A 427 -48.97 7.54 -43.19
N GLY A 428 -48.51 6.78 -44.20
CA GLY A 428 -48.59 7.12 -45.59
C GLY A 428 -47.28 7.55 -46.31
N GLY A 429 -46.92 6.83 -47.37
CA GLY A 429 -46.11 7.38 -48.43
C GLY A 429 -45.18 6.40 -49.18
N ARG A 430 -45.71 5.85 -50.29
CA ARG A 430 -45.02 5.04 -51.34
C ARG A 430 -43.85 5.84 -52.00
N SER A 431 -42.69 5.21 -52.34
CA SER A 431 -42.42 4.75 -53.71
C SER A 431 -40.93 4.54 -54.04
N ARG A 432 -40.69 3.46 -54.74
CA ARG A 432 -39.78 3.14 -55.86
C ARG A 432 -38.23 3.11 -55.69
N LYS A 433 -37.79 1.84 -55.76
CA LYS A 433 -36.81 1.24 -56.68
C LYS A 433 -35.68 2.10 -57.28
N LYS A 434 -34.44 1.68 -57.13
CA LYS A 434 -33.64 1.20 -58.29
C LYS A 434 -32.39 0.40 -57.85
N LYS A 435 -32.21 -0.74 -58.54
CA LYS A 435 -31.06 -1.66 -58.57
C LYS A 435 -29.88 -1.02 -59.33
N LYS A 436 -28.66 -1.47 -59.02
CA LYS A 436 -27.58 -1.98 -59.92
C LYS A 436 -26.35 -2.20 -59.06
N LYS A 437 -25.83 -3.39 -58.93
CA LYS A 437 -25.00 -4.29 -59.72
C LYS A 437 -23.54 -3.84 -59.85
N ALA A 438 -22.68 -4.66 -59.26
CA ALA A 438 -21.45 -5.29 -59.81
C ALA A 438 -20.26 -4.35 -60.10
N ALA A 439 -19.00 -4.69 -60.02
CA ALA A 439 -18.19 -5.88 -59.82
C ALA A 439 -16.76 -5.45 -59.64
N ALA A 440 -16.00 -6.30 -58.97
CA ALA A 440 -14.65 -6.74 -59.23
C ALA A 440 -13.53 -5.75 -59.72
N THR A 441 -12.56 -5.59 -58.97
CA THR A 441 -11.22 -6.23 -59.09
C THR A 441 -10.48 -6.10 -57.74
#